data_80460ee225433127433b8b2f7bd8ce30
#
_entry.id   80460ee225433127433b8b2f7bd8ce30
#
_cell.length_a   1.000
_cell.length_b   1.000
_cell.length_c   1.000
_cell.angle_alpha   90.00
_cell.angle_beta   90.00
_cell.angle_gamma   90.00
#
_symmetry.space_group_name_H-M   'P 1'
#
loop_
_entity.id
_entity.type
_entity.pdbx_description
1 polymer ?
#
loop_
_entity_poly.entity_id
_entity_poly.type
_entity_poly.pdbx_seq_one_letter_code
_entity_poly.pdbx_strand_id
1 'polypeptide(L)'
;MDDQLKHMTGQVAKGTMTRREFVGRAAALGVTAAVANSMLANHAQAAAHEAPIRGGTLKIGSSGGESTNTLDPALTASEVPLNNLRHLYESLVEVDPNGEIENRMAESYEASADAKTWAFKIRKGIQFHNGKEMTPEDVLKTMQRHSDENSQSGALGIMRGIENMKVDGDNFIVELGVGNADLPYLLADYHLMIQPDGGMDNPGAGIGTGPYTLEVDEPGVRHGFKRNENYWDADNRGHTDYNEVLVLNDATARTAALQSGQVNMINRVDPKVAALLDRAPNLTVKSVAGRGHYVFIAHVDTAPFDNNDLRLALKYAINREEMVDKILRGYGTIGNDMPINASYPLFDESIPQREHSIEKAKEHYAASGHDGSPIILRVADGAFPGAVDAASLFQESAKAAGIPLEIKREPNDGYWSEVWNKQPFCASYWGGRPVQDQMYSTAYLSTADWNDTRWKRPEFDEMLLSARAELDEAKRKETYSKMGQMIRDEGWLILPMFNDFVDGVANNVGGWVEDPNAELSNNKAGIKCWVKDA
;
A
#
# COMPACT_ATOMS: atom_id res chain seq x y z
N MET A 1 8.09 -19.90 34.54
CA MET A 1 8.46 -19.48 33.19
C MET A 1 7.24 -18.86 32.46
N ASP A 2 6.11 -19.56 32.40
CA ASP A 2 4.90 -19.09 31.71
C ASP A 2 4.31 -17.82 32.35
N ASP A 3 4.25 -17.71 33.66
CA ASP A 3 3.76 -16.54 34.38
C ASP A 3 4.67 -15.29 34.23
N GLN A 4 6.00 -15.51 34.10
CA GLN A 4 6.94 -14.42 33.86
C GLN A 4 6.80 -13.87 32.42
N LEU A 5 6.61 -14.76 31.45
CA LEU A 5 6.38 -14.37 30.06
C LEU A 5 5.05 -13.64 29.90
N LYS A 6 3.97 -14.12 30.53
CA LYS A 6 2.67 -13.44 30.57
C LYS A 6 2.74 -12.06 31.25
N HIS A 7 3.51 -11.95 32.34
CA HIS A 7 3.72 -10.67 33.00
C HIS A 7 4.46 -9.68 32.08
N MET A 8 5.52 -10.13 31.41
CA MET A 8 6.29 -9.30 30.49
C MET A 8 5.50 -8.92 29.24
N THR A 9 4.65 -9.81 28.68
CA THR A 9 3.74 -9.45 27.58
C THR A 9 2.74 -8.38 28.01
N GLY A 10 2.23 -8.46 29.26
CA GLY A 10 1.39 -7.41 29.85
C GLY A 10 2.13 -6.08 30.04
N GLN A 11 3.44 -6.08 30.26
CA GLN A 11 4.24 -4.85 30.34
C GLN A 11 4.44 -4.22 28.95
N VAL A 12 4.60 -5.04 27.91
CA VAL A 12 4.65 -4.54 26.52
C VAL A 12 3.31 -3.91 26.13
N ALA A 13 2.20 -4.57 26.46
CA ALA A 13 0.85 -4.04 26.19
C ALA A 13 0.57 -2.71 26.92
N LYS A 14 1.17 -2.50 28.09
CA LYS A 14 1.06 -1.26 28.87
C LYS A 14 2.10 -0.20 28.48
N GLY A 15 2.94 -0.45 27.48
CA GLY A 15 4.01 0.47 27.05
C GLY A 15 5.16 0.64 28.05
N THR A 16 5.21 -0.18 29.11
CA THR A 16 6.27 -0.13 30.15
C THR A 16 7.49 -0.99 29.82
N MET A 17 7.43 -1.74 28.72
CA MET A 17 8.53 -2.53 28.15
C MET A 17 8.44 -2.49 26.62
N THR A 18 9.56 -2.31 25.93
CA THR A 18 9.59 -2.37 24.47
C THR A 18 9.54 -3.83 23.96
N ARG A 19 9.03 -4.04 22.73
CA ARG A 19 9.04 -5.36 22.07
C ARG A 19 10.45 -5.94 22.01
N ARG A 20 11.47 -5.12 21.76
CA ARG A 20 12.88 -5.55 21.70
C ARG A 20 13.38 -6.03 23.06
N GLU A 21 13.04 -5.33 24.13
CA GLU A 21 13.39 -5.76 25.50
C GLU A 21 12.68 -7.06 25.88
N PHE A 22 11.41 -7.22 25.49
CA PHE A 22 10.67 -8.46 25.70
C PHE A 22 11.33 -9.63 24.98
N VAL A 23 11.61 -9.50 23.67
CA VAL A 23 12.26 -10.58 22.89
C VAL A 23 13.63 -10.92 23.47
N GLY A 24 14.43 -9.93 23.89
CA GLY A 24 15.72 -10.15 24.53
C GLY A 24 15.61 -10.88 25.87
N ARG A 25 14.63 -10.53 26.71
CA ARG A 25 14.39 -11.20 28.00
C ARG A 25 13.76 -12.59 27.84
N ALA A 26 12.88 -12.77 26.85
CA ALA A 26 12.31 -14.06 26.50
C ALA A 26 13.41 -15.02 25.99
N ALA A 27 14.34 -14.53 25.18
CA ALA A 27 15.51 -15.30 24.73
C ALA A 27 16.40 -15.75 25.89
N ALA A 28 16.61 -14.89 26.89
CA ALA A 28 17.33 -15.24 28.13
C ALA A 28 16.63 -16.34 28.97
N LEU A 29 15.32 -16.54 28.77
CA LEU A 29 14.52 -17.62 29.35
C LEU A 29 14.40 -18.84 28.42
N GLY A 30 15.15 -18.89 27.31
CA GLY A 30 15.18 -20.02 26.38
C GLY A 30 14.04 -20.04 25.36
N VAL A 31 13.31 -18.92 25.19
CA VAL A 31 12.21 -18.78 24.22
C VAL A 31 12.76 -18.24 22.91
N THR A 32 12.46 -18.91 21.79
CA THR A 32 12.89 -18.42 20.47
C THR A 32 12.18 -17.11 20.11
N ALA A 33 12.82 -16.27 19.29
CA ALA A 33 12.25 -15.00 18.86
C ALA A 33 10.89 -15.18 18.14
N ALA A 34 10.71 -16.29 17.40
CA ALA A 34 9.44 -16.62 16.76
C ALA A 34 8.31 -16.87 17.78
N VAL A 35 8.59 -17.65 18.83
CA VAL A 35 7.63 -17.93 19.91
C VAL A 35 7.36 -16.66 20.73
N ALA A 36 8.38 -15.84 21.00
CA ALA A 36 8.21 -14.57 21.70
C ALA A 36 7.32 -13.60 20.91
N ASN A 37 7.52 -13.50 19.59
CA ASN A 37 6.68 -12.66 18.72
C ASN A 37 5.23 -13.20 18.61
N SER A 38 5.04 -14.52 18.55
CA SER A 38 3.68 -15.10 18.57
C SER A 38 2.95 -14.87 19.90
N MET A 39 3.68 -14.86 21.03
CA MET A 39 3.12 -14.50 22.33
C MET A 39 2.68 -13.04 22.38
N LEU A 40 3.45 -12.12 21.80
CA LEU A 40 3.06 -10.72 21.66
C LEU A 40 1.85 -10.54 20.74
N ALA A 41 1.79 -11.25 19.63
CA ALA A 41 0.66 -11.21 18.71
C ALA A 41 -0.61 -11.76 19.39
N ASN A 42 -0.53 -12.87 20.10
CA ASN A 42 -1.68 -13.43 20.84
C ASN A 42 -2.15 -12.52 21.99
N HIS A 43 -1.23 -11.78 22.63
CA HIS A 43 -1.59 -10.81 23.67
C HIS A 43 -2.18 -9.52 23.09
N ALA A 44 -1.71 -9.08 21.94
CA ALA A 44 -2.30 -7.96 21.20
C ALA A 44 -3.73 -8.31 20.72
N GLN A 45 -3.95 -9.55 20.26
CA GLN A 45 -5.30 -10.06 19.96
C GLN A 45 -6.20 -10.16 21.20
N ALA A 46 -5.68 -10.54 22.37
CA ALA A 46 -6.46 -10.60 23.61
C ALA A 46 -6.80 -9.21 24.18
N ALA A 47 -5.96 -8.20 23.93
CA ALA A 47 -6.24 -6.80 24.29
C ALA A 47 -7.26 -6.13 23.32
N ALA A 48 -7.52 -6.73 22.16
CA ALA A 48 -8.42 -6.25 21.11
C ALA A 48 -9.91 -6.63 21.31
N HIS A 49 -10.30 -7.21 22.42
CA HIS A 49 -11.70 -7.54 22.71
C HIS A 49 -12.40 -6.49 23.60
N GLU A 50 -12.13 -5.20 23.35
CA GLU A 50 -13.08 -4.17 23.76
C GLU A 50 -14.29 -4.26 22.78
N ALA A 51 -15.47 -4.50 23.29
CA ALA A 51 -16.65 -4.60 22.43
C ALA A 51 -16.85 -3.29 21.66
N PRO A 52 -17.16 -3.33 20.36
CA PRO A 52 -17.39 -2.13 19.58
C PRO A 52 -18.51 -1.28 20.18
N ILE A 53 -18.27 0.02 20.25
CA ILE A 53 -19.29 1.00 20.65
C ILE A 53 -19.93 1.53 19.36
N ARG A 54 -21.26 1.49 19.30
CA ARG A 54 -22.01 2.04 18.16
C ARG A 54 -22.39 3.48 18.41
N GLY A 55 -22.28 4.29 17.37
CA GLY A 55 -22.67 5.70 17.39
C GLY A 55 -21.53 6.66 17.23
N GLY A 56 -21.83 7.94 17.27
CA GLY A 56 -20.86 9.02 17.19
C GLY A 56 -20.28 9.28 15.80
N THR A 57 -19.28 10.17 15.77
CA THR A 57 -18.62 10.62 14.54
C THR A 57 -17.13 10.36 14.62
N LEU A 58 -16.58 9.67 13.62
CA LEU A 58 -15.14 9.47 13.46
C LEU A 58 -14.61 10.41 12.38
N LYS A 59 -13.59 11.20 12.70
CA LYS A 59 -12.96 12.14 11.77
C LYS A 59 -11.53 11.75 11.47
N ILE A 60 -11.21 11.63 10.20
CA ILE A 60 -9.91 11.21 9.67
C ILE A 60 -9.28 12.38 8.93
N GLY A 61 -8.11 12.82 9.33
CA GLY A 61 -7.30 13.78 8.59
C GLY A 61 -6.30 13.03 7.71
N SER A 62 -6.49 13.05 6.40
CA SER A 62 -5.65 12.30 5.47
C SER A 62 -4.93 13.20 4.48
N SER A 63 -3.69 12.86 4.17
CA SER A 63 -2.98 13.39 3.01
C SER A 63 -3.19 12.51 1.78
N GLY A 64 -2.84 13.03 0.60
CA GLY A 64 -3.01 12.32 -0.68
C GLY A 64 -4.38 12.54 -1.31
N GLY A 65 -5.01 13.67 -1.03
CA GLY A 65 -6.23 14.11 -1.70
C GLY A 65 -5.96 15.25 -2.68
N GLU A 66 -6.66 15.25 -3.80
CA GLU A 66 -6.58 16.23 -4.89
C GLU A 66 -7.96 16.61 -5.39
N SER A 67 -8.08 17.79 -6.01
CA SER A 67 -9.31 18.25 -6.64
C SER A 67 -9.76 17.38 -7.81
N THR A 68 -8.84 16.59 -8.37
CA THR A 68 -9.07 15.64 -9.48
C THR A 68 -9.48 14.24 -9.02
N ASN A 69 -9.53 13.98 -7.71
CA ASN A 69 -9.91 12.66 -7.21
C ASN A 69 -11.34 12.30 -7.59
N THR A 70 -11.55 11.02 -7.80
CA THR A 70 -12.83 10.41 -8.17
C THR A 70 -13.15 9.24 -7.26
N LEU A 71 -14.42 8.86 -7.17
CA LEU A 71 -14.87 7.65 -6.50
C LEU A 71 -14.96 6.44 -7.46
N ASP A 72 -14.44 6.58 -8.68
CA ASP A 72 -14.26 5.44 -9.59
C ASP A 72 -13.11 4.56 -9.09
N PRO A 73 -13.38 3.30 -8.70
CA PRO A 73 -12.33 2.40 -8.22
C PRO A 73 -11.20 2.20 -9.22
N ALA A 74 -11.48 2.19 -10.52
CA ALA A 74 -10.49 1.98 -11.57
C ALA A 74 -9.35 3.01 -11.56
N LEU A 75 -9.64 4.24 -11.12
CA LEU A 75 -8.73 5.38 -11.21
C LEU A 75 -8.11 5.80 -9.86
N THR A 76 -8.31 4.99 -8.81
CA THR A 76 -7.80 5.30 -7.47
C THR A 76 -6.29 5.18 -7.41
N ALA A 77 -5.59 6.29 -7.20
CA ALA A 77 -4.13 6.37 -7.24
C ALA A 77 -3.48 6.93 -5.96
N SER A 78 -4.27 7.30 -4.95
CA SER A 78 -3.75 7.94 -3.73
C SER A 78 -4.61 7.63 -2.49
N GLU A 79 -4.14 8.02 -1.30
CA GLU A 79 -4.68 7.56 -0.01
C GLU A 79 -6.10 8.03 0.29
N VAL A 80 -6.45 9.29 -0.03
CA VAL A 80 -7.80 9.80 0.25
C VAL A 80 -8.87 9.05 -0.54
N PRO A 81 -8.77 8.91 -1.89
CA PRO A 81 -9.74 8.11 -2.63
C PRO A 81 -9.74 6.65 -2.20
N LEU A 82 -8.58 6.04 -1.88
CA LEU A 82 -8.53 4.66 -1.38
C LEU A 82 -9.30 4.50 -0.05
N ASN A 83 -9.10 5.43 0.89
CA ASN A 83 -9.86 5.46 2.14
C ASN A 83 -11.37 5.58 1.88
N ASN A 84 -11.77 6.45 0.92
CA ASN A 84 -13.17 6.63 0.55
C ASN A 84 -13.77 5.35 -0.04
N LEU A 85 -13.03 4.63 -0.90
CA LEU A 85 -13.50 3.36 -1.46
C LEU A 85 -13.80 2.32 -0.38
N ARG A 86 -12.97 2.22 0.66
CA ARG A 86 -13.20 1.28 1.78
C ARG A 86 -14.50 1.55 2.54
N HIS A 87 -14.95 2.80 2.59
CA HIS A 87 -16.26 3.13 3.18
C HIS A 87 -17.43 2.66 2.31
N LEU A 88 -17.28 2.75 0.99
CA LEU A 88 -18.37 2.63 0.03
C LEU A 88 -18.49 1.24 -0.60
N TYR A 89 -17.38 0.53 -0.77
CA TYR A 89 -17.33 -0.66 -1.60
C TYR A 89 -16.67 -1.84 -0.89
N GLU A 90 -16.86 -3.02 -1.43
CA GLU A 90 -16.16 -4.25 -1.05
C GLU A 90 -15.73 -5.03 -2.29
N SER A 91 -14.61 -5.74 -2.18
CA SER A 91 -14.09 -6.68 -3.18
C SER A 91 -14.60 -8.10 -2.94
N LEU A 92 -14.29 -9.03 -3.84
CA LEU A 92 -14.62 -10.45 -3.66
C LEU A 92 -14.01 -11.01 -2.37
N VAL A 93 -12.74 -10.70 -2.16
CA VAL A 93 -11.94 -11.11 -1.02
C VAL A 93 -11.05 -9.95 -0.59
N GLU A 94 -10.56 -9.97 0.63
CA GLU A 94 -9.59 -9.01 1.16
C GLU A 94 -8.39 -9.74 1.75
N VAL A 95 -7.27 -9.03 1.93
CA VAL A 95 -6.14 -9.54 2.71
C VAL A 95 -6.28 -9.01 4.15
N ASP A 96 -6.14 -9.90 5.10
CA ASP A 96 -6.15 -9.59 6.52
C ASP A 96 -4.79 -9.08 7.03
N PRO A 97 -4.65 -8.59 8.26
CA PRO A 97 -3.38 -8.14 8.81
C PRO A 97 -2.29 -9.22 8.94
N ASN A 98 -2.67 -10.50 8.91
CA ASN A 98 -1.73 -11.63 8.95
C ASN A 98 -1.25 -12.04 7.55
N GLY A 99 -1.81 -11.43 6.50
CA GLY A 99 -1.52 -11.77 5.11
C GLY A 99 -2.39 -12.89 4.54
N GLU A 100 -3.45 -13.29 5.24
CA GLU A 100 -4.37 -14.34 4.81
C GLU A 100 -5.57 -13.77 4.04
N ILE A 101 -6.19 -14.58 3.20
CA ILE A 101 -7.38 -14.17 2.45
C ILE A 101 -8.64 -14.24 3.33
N GLU A 102 -9.30 -13.09 3.49
CA GLU A 102 -10.61 -12.95 4.13
C GLU A 102 -11.72 -12.89 3.05
N ASN A 103 -12.70 -13.78 3.13
CA ASN A 103 -13.86 -13.79 2.22
C ASN A 103 -14.79 -12.60 2.48
N ARG A 104 -15.14 -11.85 1.40
CA ARG A 104 -16.08 -10.73 1.51
C ARG A 104 -17.31 -10.97 0.64
N MET A 105 -17.36 -10.44 -0.58
CA MET A 105 -18.49 -10.68 -1.49
C MET A 105 -18.52 -12.12 -2.03
N ALA A 106 -17.37 -12.79 -2.05
CA ALA A 106 -17.33 -14.25 -2.15
C ALA A 106 -17.57 -14.88 -0.76
N GLU A 107 -18.46 -15.84 -0.68
CA GLU A 107 -18.69 -16.67 0.52
C GLU A 107 -17.59 -17.73 0.70
N SER A 108 -17.13 -18.28 -0.42
CA SER A 108 -16.02 -19.23 -0.51
C SER A 108 -15.42 -19.20 -1.91
N TYR A 109 -14.26 -19.79 -2.06
CA TYR A 109 -13.65 -20.01 -3.37
C TYR A 109 -12.92 -21.35 -3.40
N GLU A 110 -12.76 -21.91 -4.59
CA GLU A 110 -12.03 -23.14 -4.83
C GLU A 110 -11.35 -23.11 -6.20
N ALA A 111 -10.22 -23.82 -6.30
CA ALA A 111 -9.42 -23.90 -7.51
C ALA A 111 -9.41 -25.32 -8.09
N SER A 112 -9.25 -25.43 -9.41
CA SER A 112 -8.82 -26.67 -10.04
C SER A 112 -7.41 -27.08 -9.59
N ALA A 113 -7.07 -28.35 -9.72
CA ALA A 113 -5.78 -28.89 -9.27
C ALA A 113 -4.55 -28.22 -9.92
N ASP A 114 -4.72 -27.63 -11.11
CA ASP A 114 -3.69 -26.88 -11.85
C ASP A 114 -3.80 -25.35 -11.66
N ALA A 115 -4.66 -24.91 -10.73
CA ALA A 115 -4.95 -23.50 -10.45
C ALA A 115 -5.32 -22.65 -11.70
N LYS A 116 -5.85 -23.28 -12.74
CA LYS A 116 -6.29 -22.58 -13.97
C LYS A 116 -7.74 -22.15 -13.92
N THR A 117 -8.58 -22.87 -13.20
CA THR A 117 -10.00 -22.52 -13.05
C THR A 117 -10.31 -22.26 -11.60
N TRP A 118 -10.89 -21.09 -11.33
CA TRP A 118 -11.30 -20.67 -10.00
C TRP A 118 -12.80 -20.40 -9.97
N ALA A 119 -13.48 -20.91 -8.95
CA ALA A 119 -14.90 -20.70 -8.71
C ALA A 119 -15.07 -19.91 -7.40
N PHE A 120 -15.63 -18.71 -7.50
CA PHE A 120 -15.97 -17.87 -6.35
C PHE A 120 -17.48 -17.92 -6.13
N LYS A 121 -17.93 -18.52 -5.03
CA LYS A 121 -19.34 -18.57 -4.66
C LYS A 121 -19.77 -17.21 -4.13
N ILE A 122 -20.66 -16.53 -4.82
CA ILE A 122 -21.11 -15.19 -4.48
C ILE A 122 -22.14 -15.21 -3.36
N ARG A 123 -21.93 -14.35 -2.36
CA ARG A 123 -22.81 -14.19 -1.19
C ARG A 123 -24.18 -13.66 -1.62
N LYS A 124 -25.26 -14.28 -1.12
CA LYS A 124 -26.65 -13.88 -1.40
C LYS A 124 -27.18 -12.87 -0.38
N GLY A 125 -28.18 -12.11 -0.78
CA GLY A 125 -28.89 -11.17 0.09
C GLY A 125 -28.11 -9.90 0.40
N ILE A 126 -26.99 -9.66 -0.29
CA ILE A 126 -26.23 -8.42 -0.19
C ILE A 126 -26.92 -7.34 -1.02
N GLN A 127 -27.12 -6.15 -0.44
CA GLN A 127 -27.71 -5.02 -1.15
C GLN A 127 -26.66 -3.93 -1.38
N PHE A 128 -26.68 -3.37 -2.58
CA PHE A 128 -26.01 -2.11 -2.87
C PHE A 128 -26.72 -0.95 -2.18
N HIS A 129 -26.06 0.18 -2.02
CA HIS A 129 -26.61 1.38 -1.39
C HIS A 129 -27.90 1.90 -2.06
N ASN A 130 -28.12 1.59 -3.33
CA ASN A 130 -29.34 1.94 -4.07
C ASN A 130 -30.50 0.92 -3.89
N GLY A 131 -30.32 -0.10 -3.04
CA GLY A 131 -31.31 -1.13 -2.76
C GLY A 131 -31.37 -2.29 -3.76
N LYS A 132 -30.57 -2.26 -4.84
CA LYS A 132 -30.43 -3.40 -5.76
C LYS A 132 -29.70 -4.53 -5.04
N GLU A 133 -30.19 -5.77 -5.15
CA GLU A 133 -29.45 -6.94 -4.68
C GLU A 133 -28.26 -7.22 -5.58
N MET A 134 -27.10 -7.46 -4.97
CA MET A 134 -25.87 -7.86 -5.67
C MET A 134 -26.00 -9.29 -6.20
N THR A 135 -25.57 -9.49 -7.43
CA THR A 135 -25.63 -10.77 -8.13
C THR A 135 -24.26 -11.16 -8.69
N PRO A 136 -24.04 -12.44 -9.05
CA PRO A 136 -22.82 -12.85 -9.76
C PRO A 136 -22.58 -12.08 -11.08
N GLU A 137 -23.66 -11.60 -11.73
CA GLU A 137 -23.56 -10.76 -12.94
C GLU A 137 -22.97 -9.39 -12.66
N ASP A 138 -23.22 -8.78 -11.50
CA ASP A 138 -22.60 -7.53 -11.11
C ASP A 138 -21.07 -7.70 -10.94
N VAL A 139 -20.68 -8.84 -10.36
CA VAL A 139 -19.25 -9.21 -10.24
C VAL A 139 -18.62 -9.38 -11.62
N LEU A 140 -19.25 -10.17 -12.51
CA LEU A 140 -18.75 -10.40 -13.87
C LEU A 140 -18.59 -9.08 -14.63
N LYS A 141 -19.61 -8.21 -14.61
CA LYS A 141 -19.56 -6.91 -15.29
C LYS A 141 -18.47 -6.00 -14.70
N THR A 142 -18.31 -5.99 -13.38
CA THR A 142 -17.22 -5.24 -12.72
C THR A 142 -15.87 -5.71 -13.25
N MET A 143 -15.60 -7.01 -13.23
CA MET A 143 -14.32 -7.57 -13.69
C MET A 143 -14.11 -7.32 -15.21
N GLN A 144 -15.15 -7.43 -16.02
CA GLN A 144 -15.09 -7.12 -17.45
C GLN A 144 -14.74 -5.66 -17.71
N ARG A 145 -15.30 -4.72 -16.95
CA ARG A 145 -14.96 -3.31 -17.06
C ARG A 145 -13.47 -3.07 -16.78
N HIS A 146 -12.90 -3.73 -15.77
CA HIS A 146 -11.47 -3.61 -15.44
C HIS A 146 -10.57 -4.34 -16.44
N SER A 147 -11.11 -5.27 -17.24
CA SER A 147 -10.40 -6.01 -18.30
C SER A 147 -10.43 -5.28 -19.65
N ASP A 148 -11.25 -4.24 -19.81
CA ASP A 148 -11.28 -3.44 -21.04
C ASP A 148 -9.97 -2.68 -21.21
N GLU A 149 -9.32 -2.86 -22.36
CA GLU A 149 -8.04 -2.20 -22.68
C GLU A 149 -8.12 -0.67 -22.70
N ASN A 150 -9.33 -0.09 -22.77
CA ASN A 150 -9.57 1.34 -22.74
C ASN A 150 -9.95 1.85 -21.33
N SER A 151 -10.04 0.97 -20.34
CA SER A 151 -10.56 1.34 -19.00
C SER A 151 -9.64 2.23 -18.19
N GLN A 152 -8.34 2.30 -18.50
CA GLN A 152 -7.30 2.96 -17.70
C GLN A 152 -7.23 2.43 -16.25
N SER A 153 -7.79 1.25 -15.98
CA SER A 153 -7.83 0.64 -14.65
C SER A 153 -6.42 0.33 -14.14
N GLY A 154 -6.13 0.72 -12.89
CA GLY A 154 -4.91 0.31 -12.20
C GLY A 154 -4.77 -1.21 -12.03
N ALA A 155 -5.87 -1.97 -12.13
CA ALA A 155 -5.89 -3.43 -12.11
C ALA A 155 -5.76 -4.09 -13.50
N LEU A 156 -5.67 -3.34 -14.60
CA LEU A 156 -5.67 -3.90 -15.95
C LEU A 156 -4.53 -4.93 -16.16
N GLY A 157 -3.36 -4.66 -15.59
CA GLY A 157 -2.23 -5.60 -15.64
C GLY A 157 -2.52 -6.95 -14.97
N ILE A 158 -3.34 -6.96 -13.91
CA ILE A 158 -3.83 -8.17 -13.24
C ILE A 158 -4.84 -8.89 -14.15
N MET A 159 -5.80 -8.15 -14.68
CA MET A 159 -6.92 -8.68 -15.46
C MET A 159 -6.49 -9.30 -16.79
N ARG A 160 -5.41 -8.83 -17.40
CA ARG A 160 -4.85 -9.41 -18.65
C ARG A 160 -4.38 -10.86 -18.50
N GLY A 161 -4.17 -11.37 -17.28
CA GLY A 161 -3.87 -12.77 -17.02
C GLY A 161 -5.08 -13.70 -17.12
N ILE A 162 -6.29 -13.16 -17.23
CA ILE A 162 -7.55 -13.89 -17.27
C ILE A 162 -7.98 -14.10 -18.73
N GLU A 163 -8.16 -15.35 -19.13
CA GLU A 163 -8.62 -15.68 -20.50
C GLU A 163 -10.13 -15.60 -20.65
N ASN A 164 -10.86 -16.03 -19.61
CA ASN A 164 -12.32 -16.06 -19.66
C ASN A 164 -12.94 -15.85 -18.27
N MET A 165 -14.10 -15.23 -18.25
CA MET A 165 -14.92 -15.05 -17.05
C MET A 165 -16.37 -15.33 -17.39
N LYS A 166 -17.06 -16.05 -16.52
CA LYS A 166 -18.49 -16.37 -16.69
C LYS A 166 -19.18 -16.54 -15.36
N VAL A 167 -20.50 -16.51 -15.40
CA VAL A 167 -21.36 -16.90 -14.28
C VAL A 167 -21.88 -18.32 -14.50
N ASP A 168 -21.85 -19.14 -13.46
CA ASP A 168 -22.46 -20.46 -13.43
C ASP A 168 -23.25 -20.61 -12.10
N GLY A 169 -24.56 -20.44 -12.20
CA GLY A 169 -25.43 -20.38 -11.02
C GLY A 169 -25.03 -19.27 -10.06
N ASP A 170 -24.66 -19.63 -8.84
CA ASP A 170 -24.22 -18.68 -7.81
C ASP A 170 -22.71 -18.38 -7.87
N ASN A 171 -21.99 -18.98 -8.81
CA ASN A 171 -20.55 -18.86 -8.90
C ASN A 171 -20.12 -17.88 -9.99
N PHE A 172 -19.14 -17.05 -9.66
CA PHE A 172 -18.29 -16.34 -10.62
C PHE A 172 -17.07 -17.22 -10.93
N ILE A 173 -16.91 -17.59 -12.19
CA ILE A 173 -15.85 -18.47 -12.66
C ILE A 173 -14.80 -17.65 -13.39
N VAL A 174 -13.52 -17.88 -13.05
CA VAL A 174 -12.34 -17.31 -13.72
C VAL A 174 -11.52 -18.43 -14.32
N GLU A 175 -11.20 -18.31 -15.61
CA GLU A 175 -10.36 -19.26 -16.34
C GLU A 175 -9.06 -18.56 -16.80
N LEU A 176 -7.92 -19.14 -16.45
CA LEU A 176 -6.58 -18.61 -16.71
C LEU A 176 -5.87 -19.44 -17.77
N GLY A 177 -5.08 -18.80 -18.64
CA GLY A 177 -4.22 -19.48 -19.59
C GLY A 177 -3.07 -20.22 -18.92
N VAL A 178 -2.54 -19.62 -17.85
CA VAL A 178 -1.50 -20.19 -17.00
C VAL A 178 -2.06 -20.25 -15.57
N GLY A 179 -1.85 -21.39 -14.89
CA GLY A 179 -2.29 -21.55 -13.50
C GLY A 179 -1.68 -20.49 -12.59
N ASN A 180 -2.47 -19.98 -11.64
CA ASN A 180 -2.00 -19.00 -10.67
C ASN A 180 -2.60 -19.27 -9.28
N ALA A 181 -1.78 -19.79 -8.37
CA ALA A 181 -2.18 -20.08 -7.01
C ALA A 181 -2.46 -18.80 -6.18
N ASP A 182 -1.91 -17.66 -6.60
CA ASP A 182 -2.06 -16.38 -5.91
C ASP A 182 -3.25 -15.54 -6.45
N LEU A 183 -4.11 -16.10 -7.34
CA LEU A 183 -5.23 -15.35 -7.91
C LEU A 183 -6.13 -14.65 -6.87
N PRO A 184 -6.48 -15.26 -5.72
CA PRO A 184 -7.27 -14.56 -4.70
C PRO A 184 -6.61 -13.29 -4.17
N TYR A 185 -5.27 -13.27 -4.02
CA TYR A 185 -4.52 -12.08 -3.64
C TYR A 185 -4.60 -10.99 -4.71
N LEU A 186 -4.57 -11.36 -5.98
CA LEU A 186 -4.72 -10.41 -7.08
C LEU A 186 -6.13 -9.83 -7.13
N LEU A 187 -7.17 -10.64 -6.88
CA LEU A 187 -8.56 -10.21 -6.84
C LEU A 187 -8.95 -9.45 -5.56
N ALA A 188 -8.06 -9.41 -4.55
CA ALA A 188 -8.18 -8.55 -3.39
C ALA A 188 -7.72 -7.10 -3.65
N ASP A 189 -7.27 -6.79 -4.86
CA ASP A 189 -6.81 -5.45 -5.24
C ASP A 189 -7.94 -4.43 -5.08
N TYR A 190 -7.60 -3.27 -4.52
CA TYR A 190 -8.57 -2.23 -4.16
C TYR A 190 -9.24 -1.52 -5.36
N HIS A 191 -8.75 -1.73 -6.57
CA HIS A 191 -9.46 -1.28 -7.77
C HIS A 191 -10.64 -2.20 -8.12
N LEU A 192 -10.59 -3.48 -7.71
CA LEU A 192 -11.59 -4.50 -8.07
C LEU A 192 -12.81 -4.50 -7.12
N MET A 193 -13.25 -3.31 -6.74
CA MET A 193 -14.45 -3.11 -5.91
C MET A 193 -15.72 -3.37 -6.69
N ILE A 194 -16.63 -4.18 -6.13
CA ILE A 194 -17.84 -4.59 -6.82
C ILE A 194 -18.84 -3.43 -6.88
N GLN A 195 -19.37 -3.19 -8.07
CA GLN A 195 -20.31 -2.11 -8.37
C GLN A 195 -21.59 -2.66 -9.02
N PRO A 196 -22.76 -2.01 -8.80
CA PRO A 196 -23.99 -2.41 -9.48
C PRO A 196 -23.82 -2.27 -11.00
N ASP A 197 -24.19 -3.32 -11.72
CA ASP A 197 -24.01 -3.41 -13.18
C ASP A 197 -22.58 -3.11 -13.67
N GLY A 198 -21.58 -3.37 -12.80
CA GLY A 198 -20.17 -3.14 -13.10
C GLY A 198 -19.75 -1.66 -13.08
N GLY A 199 -20.60 -0.75 -12.65
CA GLY A 199 -20.33 0.68 -12.68
C GLY A 199 -20.28 1.28 -14.08
N MET A 200 -20.89 0.61 -15.08
CA MET A 200 -20.75 0.98 -16.49
C MET A 200 -21.29 2.39 -16.82
N ASP A 201 -22.41 2.78 -16.20
CA ASP A 201 -23.05 4.06 -16.49
C ASP A 201 -22.45 5.23 -15.70
N ASN A 202 -22.11 5.00 -14.42
CA ASN A 202 -21.55 6.01 -13.54
C ASN A 202 -20.62 5.37 -12.47
N PRO A 203 -19.38 5.07 -12.82
CA PRO A 203 -18.45 4.40 -11.92
C PRO A 203 -18.08 5.21 -10.68
N GLY A 204 -18.18 6.54 -10.75
CA GLY A 204 -17.90 7.47 -9.66
C GLY A 204 -19.10 7.78 -8.76
N ALA A 205 -20.22 7.07 -8.89
CA ALA A 205 -21.44 7.36 -8.11
C ALA A 205 -21.33 7.11 -6.60
N GLY A 206 -20.30 6.43 -6.13
CA GLY A 206 -20.15 6.06 -4.71
C GLY A 206 -21.15 4.98 -4.26
N ILE A 207 -21.72 4.21 -5.19
CA ILE A 207 -22.72 3.16 -4.90
C ILE A 207 -22.03 1.80 -4.86
N GLY A 208 -21.91 1.22 -3.68
CA GLY A 208 -21.33 -0.10 -3.43
C GLY A 208 -22.10 -0.88 -2.38
N THR A 209 -21.44 -1.88 -1.81
CA THR A 209 -21.99 -2.75 -0.75
C THR A 209 -21.47 -2.41 0.64
N GLY A 210 -20.63 -1.37 0.75
CA GLY A 210 -19.87 -1.04 1.94
C GLY A 210 -20.68 -0.60 3.16
N PRO A 211 -19.99 -0.46 4.33
CA PRO A 211 -20.64 -0.14 5.61
C PRO A 211 -21.16 1.30 5.71
N TYR A 212 -20.83 2.17 4.76
CA TYR A 212 -21.28 3.56 4.74
C TYR A 212 -21.78 3.95 3.35
N THR A 213 -22.71 4.89 3.32
CA THR A 213 -23.21 5.56 2.11
C THR A 213 -22.61 6.94 1.99
N LEU A 214 -22.41 7.39 0.76
CA LEU A 214 -21.88 8.73 0.47
C LEU A 214 -22.93 9.80 0.81
N GLU A 215 -22.52 10.83 1.57
CA GLU A 215 -23.35 11.99 1.89
C GLU A 215 -22.72 13.31 1.38
N VAL A 216 -21.38 13.41 1.46
CA VAL A 216 -20.63 14.57 0.98
C VAL A 216 -19.47 14.08 0.12
N ASP A 217 -19.31 14.68 -1.06
CA ASP A 217 -18.16 14.47 -1.94
C ASP A 217 -17.64 15.81 -2.44
N GLU A 218 -16.57 16.30 -1.81
CA GLU A 218 -15.89 17.55 -2.16
C GLU A 218 -14.40 17.22 -2.42
N PRO A 219 -14.04 16.76 -3.64
CA PRO A 219 -12.68 16.33 -3.98
C PRO A 219 -11.64 17.39 -3.64
N GLY A 220 -10.54 16.96 -3.01
CA GLY A 220 -9.48 17.84 -2.53
C GLY A 220 -9.80 18.61 -1.23
N VAL A 221 -10.99 18.46 -0.68
CA VAL A 221 -11.45 19.16 0.54
C VAL A 221 -11.91 18.19 1.63
N ARG A 222 -13.00 17.47 1.39
CA ARG A 222 -13.56 16.53 2.37
C ARG A 222 -14.56 15.56 1.75
N HIS A 223 -14.76 14.45 2.46
CA HIS A 223 -15.76 13.44 2.12
C HIS A 223 -16.51 13.02 3.39
N GLY A 224 -17.83 12.83 3.28
CA GLY A 224 -18.70 12.48 4.39
C GLY A 224 -19.49 11.20 4.11
N PHE A 225 -19.53 10.32 5.09
CA PHE A 225 -20.09 8.97 4.98
C PHE A 225 -21.04 8.68 6.13
N LYS A 226 -22.28 8.37 5.80
CA LYS A 226 -23.31 7.97 6.76
C LYS A 226 -23.38 6.46 6.86
N ARG A 227 -23.54 5.92 8.06
CA ARG A 227 -23.68 4.48 8.27
C ARG A 227 -24.81 3.89 7.39
N ASN A 228 -24.49 2.76 6.76
CA ASN A 228 -25.45 1.94 6.04
C ASN A 228 -26.18 1.03 7.03
N GLU A 229 -27.44 1.32 7.32
CA GLU A 229 -28.25 0.55 8.28
C GLU A 229 -28.55 -0.88 7.80
N ASN A 230 -28.43 -1.15 6.49
CA ASN A 230 -28.65 -2.46 5.89
C ASN A 230 -27.35 -3.22 5.60
N TYR A 231 -26.24 -2.81 6.22
CA TYR A 231 -24.96 -3.45 5.99
C TYR A 231 -24.94 -4.88 6.54
N TRP A 232 -24.53 -5.83 5.71
CA TRP A 232 -24.60 -7.26 6.00
C TRP A 232 -23.68 -7.72 7.13
N ASP A 233 -22.54 -7.05 7.34
CA ASP A 233 -21.50 -7.39 8.33
C ASP A 233 -21.42 -6.33 9.44
N ALA A 234 -22.56 -5.79 9.84
CA ALA A 234 -22.65 -4.67 10.78
C ALA A 234 -22.08 -4.97 12.17
N ASP A 235 -21.90 -6.22 12.56
CA ASP A 235 -21.30 -6.60 13.84
C ASP A 235 -19.78 -6.38 13.85
N ASN A 236 -19.13 -6.41 12.68
CA ASN A 236 -17.67 -6.31 12.54
C ASN A 236 -17.20 -4.98 11.95
N ARG A 237 -18.06 -4.24 11.25
CA ARG A 237 -17.71 -2.99 10.55
C ARG A 237 -18.85 -1.97 10.60
N GLY A 238 -18.53 -0.69 10.41
CA GLY A 238 -19.55 0.36 10.35
C GLY A 238 -20.11 0.73 11.73
N HIS A 239 -19.23 0.93 12.73
CA HIS A 239 -19.64 1.14 14.11
C HIS A 239 -20.13 2.57 14.39
N THR A 240 -19.58 3.59 13.71
CA THR A 240 -19.94 5.00 13.89
C THR A 240 -21.17 5.39 13.06
N ASP A 241 -21.91 6.41 13.50
CA ASP A 241 -23.06 6.92 12.73
C ASP A 241 -22.61 7.68 11.48
N TYR A 242 -21.46 8.35 11.60
CA TYR A 242 -20.92 9.20 10.56
C TYR A 242 -19.39 9.17 10.57
N ASN A 243 -18.80 9.14 9.38
CA ASN A 243 -17.37 9.33 9.19
C ASN A 243 -17.10 10.54 8.30
N GLU A 244 -16.07 11.30 8.64
CA GLU A 244 -15.61 12.42 7.83
C GLU A 244 -14.13 12.24 7.52
N VAL A 245 -13.78 12.27 6.24
CA VAL A 245 -12.39 12.31 5.76
C VAL A 245 -12.07 13.73 5.30
N LEU A 246 -11.19 14.40 6.05
CA LEU A 246 -10.69 15.74 5.74
C LEU A 246 -9.39 15.63 4.97
N VAL A 247 -9.28 16.31 3.83
CA VAL A 247 -8.04 16.39 3.05
C VAL A 247 -7.09 17.39 3.70
N LEU A 248 -6.04 16.88 4.32
CA LEU A 248 -5.03 17.67 5.03
C LEU A 248 -3.63 17.33 4.50
N ASN A 249 -3.27 17.83 3.34
CA ASN A 249 -2.01 17.53 2.66
C ASN A 249 -0.78 18.08 3.39
N ASP A 250 -0.92 19.24 4.07
CA ASP A 250 0.16 19.81 4.88
C ASP A 250 0.34 19.02 6.19
N ALA A 251 1.53 18.50 6.43
CA ALA A 251 1.82 17.64 7.59
C ALA A 251 1.69 18.39 8.92
N THR A 252 2.00 19.70 8.94
CA THR A 252 1.88 20.53 10.15
C THR A 252 0.42 20.78 10.48
N ALA A 253 -0.38 21.14 9.49
CA ALA A 253 -1.83 21.33 9.65
C ALA A 253 -2.51 20.02 10.07
N ARG A 254 -2.11 18.88 9.48
CA ARG A 254 -2.64 17.55 9.82
C ARG A 254 -2.32 17.18 11.27
N THR A 255 -1.08 17.37 11.72
CA THR A 255 -0.66 17.14 13.10
C THR A 255 -1.41 18.06 14.07
N ALA A 256 -1.57 19.35 13.75
CA ALA A 256 -2.30 20.31 14.57
C ALA A 256 -3.80 19.95 14.68
N ALA A 257 -4.41 19.45 13.62
CA ALA A 257 -5.80 18.99 13.62
C ALA A 257 -6.00 17.80 14.59
N LEU A 258 -5.07 16.85 14.66
CA LEU A 258 -5.10 15.76 15.62
C LEU A 258 -4.89 16.26 17.05
N GLN A 259 -3.90 17.11 17.29
CA GLN A 259 -3.60 17.66 18.62
C GLN A 259 -4.74 18.49 19.20
N SER A 260 -5.46 19.23 18.36
CA SER A 260 -6.62 20.03 18.76
C SER A 260 -7.92 19.22 18.92
N GLY A 261 -7.94 17.94 18.54
CA GLY A 261 -9.14 17.12 18.53
C GLY A 261 -10.10 17.44 17.37
N GLN A 262 -9.66 18.19 16.35
CA GLN A 262 -10.46 18.41 15.14
C GLN A 262 -10.66 17.09 14.36
N VAL A 263 -9.68 16.20 14.40
CA VAL A 263 -9.75 14.84 13.87
C VAL A 263 -9.36 13.82 14.93
N ASN A 264 -9.81 12.58 14.77
CA ASN A 264 -9.53 11.47 15.69
C ASN A 264 -8.29 10.68 15.29
N MET A 265 -7.93 10.70 14.00
CA MET A 265 -6.76 10.01 13.48
C MET A 265 -6.20 10.72 12.26
N ILE A 266 -4.91 10.51 12.01
CA ILE A 266 -4.20 11.03 10.84
C ILE A 266 -3.25 9.97 10.29
N ASN A 267 -3.06 9.98 8.96
CA ASN A 267 -2.00 9.21 8.31
C ASN A 267 -0.70 10.01 8.23
N ARG A 268 0.38 9.32 7.89
CA ARG A 268 1.67 9.91 7.49
C ARG A 268 2.16 10.95 8.49
N VAL A 269 2.23 10.58 9.77
CA VAL A 269 2.89 11.41 10.78
C VAL A 269 4.33 11.63 10.37
N ASP A 270 4.75 12.91 10.32
CA ASP A 270 6.16 13.22 10.00
C ASP A 270 7.07 12.57 11.07
N PRO A 271 8.02 11.72 10.67
CA PRO A 271 8.97 11.09 11.58
C PRO A 271 9.70 12.08 12.50
N LYS A 272 9.88 13.34 12.08
CA LYS A 272 10.51 14.39 12.88
C LYS A 272 9.72 14.74 14.13
N VAL A 273 8.39 14.60 14.11
CA VAL A 273 7.50 14.97 15.23
C VAL A 273 6.87 13.77 15.90
N ALA A 274 6.98 12.58 15.35
CA ALA A 274 6.32 11.37 15.84
C ALA A 274 6.60 11.10 17.31
N ALA A 275 7.86 11.12 17.74
CA ALA A 275 8.24 10.92 19.14
C ALA A 275 7.75 12.02 20.09
N LEU A 276 7.53 13.25 19.61
CA LEU A 276 6.95 14.34 20.39
C LEU A 276 5.43 14.17 20.50
N LEU A 277 4.79 13.80 19.40
CA LEU A 277 3.36 13.55 19.33
C LEU A 277 2.95 12.40 20.27
N ASP A 278 3.72 11.33 20.31
CA ASP A 278 3.48 10.16 21.17
C ASP A 278 3.58 10.44 22.67
N ARG A 279 4.19 11.58 23.06
CA ARG A 279 4.20 12.04 24.47
C ARG A 279 2.94 12.77 24.89
N ALA A 280 2.07 13.12 23.98
CA ALA A 280 0.83 13.79 24.30
C ALA A 280 -0.12 12.81 25.02
N PRO A 281 -0.73 13.19 26.17
CA PRO A 281 -1.45 12.26 27.04
C PRO A 281 -2.73 11.68 26.42
N ASN A 282 -3.24 12.30 25.37
CA ASN A 282 -4.48 11.94 24.69
C ASN A 282 -4.27 11.34 23.29
N LEU A 283 -3.03 11.09 22.90
CA LEU A 283 -2.67 10.59 21.57
C LEU A 283 -1.76 9.37 21.69
N THR A 284 -1.72 8.57 20.63
CA THR A 284 -0.77 7.47 20.43
C THR A 284 -0.28 7.51 19.00
N VAL A 285 1.03 7.35 18.79
CA VAL A 285 1.60 7.12 17.46
C VAL A 285 1.66 5.62 17.21
N LYS A 286 1.05 5.20 16.11
CA LYS A 286 1.10 3.82 15.62
C LYS A 286 2.15 3.72 14.54
N SER A 287 3.11 2.81 14.68
CA SER A 287 4.16 2.55 13.69
C SER A 287 4.15 1.07 13.36
N VAL A 288 3.92 0.76 12.10
CA VAL A 288 3.83 -0.61 11.59
C VAL A 288 4.82 -0.78 10.45
N ALA A 289 5.82 -1.64 10.65
CA ALA A 289 6.74 -2.00 9.59
C ALA A 289 5.99 -2.77 8.49
N GLY A 290 6.09 -2.26 7.27
CA GLY A 290 5.32 -2.79 6.16
C GLY A 290 6.13 -2.93 4.86
N ARG A 291 5.41 -3.03 3.76
CA ARG A 291 5.93 -3.18 2.40
C ARG A 291 5.94 -1.87 1.63
N GLY A 292 5.44 -0.79 2.24
CA GLY A 292 5.46 0.54 1.66
C GLY A 292 6.88 1.05 1.46
N HIS A 293 7.12 1.78 0.36
CA HIS A 293 8.45 2.28 0.05
C HIS A 293 8.41 3.60 -0.71
N TYR A 294 9.41 4.43 -0.44
CA TYR A 294 9.60 5.71 -1.07
C TYR A 294 10.66 5.60 -2.17
N VAL A 295 10.40 6.24 -3.30
CA VAL A 295 11.19 6.05 -4.52
C VAL A 295 11.43 7.35 -5.27
N PHE A 296 12.51 7.35 -6.06
CA PHE A 296 12.69 8.27 -7.18
C PHE A 296 12.65 7.44 -8.45
N ILE A 297 11.70 7.72 -9.32
CA ILE A 297 11.42 6.94 -10.53
C ILE A 297 11.63 7.78 -11.77
N ALA A 298 12.17 7.16 -12.83
CA ALA A 298 12.23 7.80 -14.12
C ALA A 298 11.82 6.86 -15.25
N HIS A 299 11.41 7.45 -16.36
CA HIS A 299 11.01 6.74 -17.56
C HIS A 299 12.23 6.26 -18.33
N VAL A 300 12.47 4.94 -18.39
CA VAL A 300 13.63 4.36 -19.09
C VAL A 300 13.60 4.53 -20.61
N ASP A 301 12.46 4.87 -21.17
CA ASP A 301 12.26 5.12 -22.61
C ASP A 301 12.44 6.59 -23.01
N THR A 302 12.87 7.43 -22.06
CA THR A 302 13.02 8.88 -22.23
C THR A 302 14.45 9.30 -21.94
N ALA A 303 15.12 9.97 -22.88
CA ALA A 303 16.46 10.53 -22.66
C ALA A 303 16.46 11.58 -21.51
N PRO A 304 17.50 11.62 -20.68
CA PRO A 304 18.75 10.82 -20.74
C PRO A 304 18.63 9.47 -19.98
N PHE A 305 17.45 9.10 -19.50
CA PHE A 305 17.22 7.96 -18.61
C PHE A 305 17.20 6.61 -19.33
N ASP A 306 17.23 6.56 -20.64
CA ASP A 306 17.44 5.37 -21.47
C ASP A 306 18.84 4.78 -21.34
N ASN A 307 19.80 5.54 -20.80
CA ASN A 307 21.16 5.10 -20.55
C ASN A 307 21.32 4.42 -19.18
N ASN A 308 21.73 3.12 -19.16
CA ASN A 308 21.87 2.36 -17.93
C ASN A 308 23.01 2.84 -17.03
N ASP A 309 24.12 3.34 -17.60
CA ASP A 309 25.22 3.87 -16.78
C ASP A 309 24.80 5.15 -16.05
N LEU A 310 23.97 6.02 -16.64
CA LEU A 310 23.39 7.15 -15.94
C LEU A 310 22.50 6.70 -14.78
N ARG A 311 21.70 5.66 -15.00
CA ARG A 311 20.86 5.07 -13.95
C ARG A 311 21.69 4.54 -12.79
N LEU A 312 22.73 3.77 -13.09
CA LEU A 312 23.65 3.23 -12.08
C LEU A 312 24.41 4.33 -11.36
N ALA A 313 24.85 5.38 -12.06
CA ALA A 313 25.48 6.54 -11.44
C ALA A 313 24.61 7.15 -10.35
N LEU A 314 23.33 7.39 -10.63
CA LEU A 314 22.36 7.93 -9.66
C LEU A 314 22.06 6.95 -8.53
N LYS A 315 21.95 5.64 -8.82
CA LYS A 315 21.75 4.60 -7.80
C LYS A 315 22.95 4.46 -6.84
N TYR A 316 24.17 4.63 -7.31
CA TYR A 316 25.36 4.63 -6.45
C TYR A 316 25.56 5.96 -5.71
N ALA A 317 25.10 7.07 -6.27
CA ALA A 317 25.21 8.37 -5.64
C ALA A 317 24.31 8.56 -4.42
N ILE A 318 23.18 7.86 -4.33
CA ILE A 318 22.24 8.04 -3.22
C ILE A 318 22.71 7.32 -1.95
N ASN A 319 22.77 8.06 -0.83
CA ASN A 319 23.12 7.51 0.48
C ASN A 319 21.86 7.03 1.22
N ARG A 320 21.59 5.72 1.13
CA ARG A 320 20.38 5.09 1.68
C ARG A 320 20.34 5.10 3.20
N GLU A 321 21.50 4.92 3.85
CA GLU A 321 21.62 4.96 5.31
C GLU A 321 21.27 6.35 5.83
N GLU A 322 21.79 7.39 5.17
CA GLU A 322 21.47 8.78 5.50
C GLU A 322 19.99 9.10 5.27
N MET A 323 19.38 8.54 4.21
CA MET A 323 17.94 8.68 3.96
C MET A 323 17.11 8.10 5.11
N VAL A 324 17.41 6.89 5.55
CA VAL A 324 16.70 6.27 6.68
C VAL A 324 16.93 7.06 7.98
N ASP A 325 18.16 7.48 8.26
CA ASP A 325 18.48 8.25 9.48
C ASP A 325 17.83 9.64 9.49
N LYS A 326 17.97 10.39 8.40
CA LYS A 326 17.56 11.81 8.36
C LYS A 326 16.07 11.99 8.04
N ILE A 327 15.51 11.15 7.15
CA ILE A 327 14.14 11.29 6.68
C ILE A 327 13.20 10.44 7.55
N LEU A 328 13.48 9.14 7.68
CA LEU A 328 12.59 8.23 8.41
C LEU A 328 12.83 8.21 9.93
N ARG A 329 13.94 8.76 10.43
CA ARG A 329 14.21 8.82 11.88
C ARG A 329 14.09 7.47 12.60
N GLY A 330 14.39 6.38 11.91
CA GLY A 330 14.27 5.01 12.42
C GLY A 330 12.90 4.36 12.20
N TYR A 331 11.95 5.06 11.57
CA TYR A 331 10.66 4.50 11.17
C TYR A 331 10.73 3.90 9.75
N GLY A 332 11.60 2.93 9.55
CA GLY A 332 11.79 2.25 8.28
C GLY A 332 13.12 1.54 8.16
N THR A 333 13.38 0.96 6.99
CA THR A 333 14.57 0.18 6.66
C THR A 333 15.19 0.62 5.33
N ILE A 334 16.47 0.24 5.13
CA ILE A 334 17.23 0.56 3.91
C ILE A 334 16.64 -0.21 2.72
N GLY A 335 16.46 0.50 1.61
CA GLY A 335 16.06 -0.07 0.33
C GLY A 335 17.25 -0.61 -0.49
N ASN A 336 16.95 -1.37 -1.55
CA ASN A 336 17.96 -1.98 -2.42
C ASN A 336 17.62 -1.87 -3.92
N ASP A 337 16.97 -0.78 -4.32
CA ASP A 337 16.53 -0.53 -5.70
C ASP A 337 15.65 -1.66 -6.30
N MET A 338 14.92 -2.37 -5.44
CA MET A 338 13.89 -3.35 -5.79
C MET A 338 12.72 -3.26 -4.81
N PRO A 339 11.47 -3.53 -5.24
CA PRO A 339 10.27 -3.24 -4.43
C PRO A 339 9.97 -4.30 -3.37
N ILE A 340 10.78 -5.35 -3.25
CA ILE A 340 10.57 -6.48 -2.37
C ILE A 340 11.55 -6.40 -1.19
N ASN A 341 11.02 -6.50 0.03
CA ASN A 341 11.77 -6.54 1.28
C ASN A 341 11.47 -7.81 2.09
N ALA A 342 12.10 -7.95 3.26
CA ALA A 342 11.95 -9.11 4.14
C ALA A 342 10.52 -9.35 4.66
N SER A 343 9.59 -8.40 4.48
CA SER A 343 8.18 -8.59 4.84
C SER A 343 7.39 -9.36 3.79
N TYR A 344 7.95 -9.57 2.59
CA TYR A 344 7.30 -10.36 1.55
C TYR A 344 7.58 -11.85 1.71
N PRO A 345 6.58 -12.73 1.44
CA PRO A 345 6.84 -14.15 1.26
C PRO A 345 7.91 -14.39 0.18
N LEU A 346 8.70 -15.44 0.34
CA LEU A 346 9.74 -15.84 -0.62
C LEU A 346 10.83 -14.78 -0.88
N PHE A 347 11.02 -13.81 0.03
CA PHE A 347 12.12 -12.85 -0.07
C PHE A 347 13.48 -13.57 -0.04
N ASP A 348 14.41 -13.12 -0.88
CA ASP A 348 15.77 -13.66 -0.92
C ASP A 348 16.77 -12.70 -0.22
N GLU A 349 17.18 -13.08 0.98
CA GLU A 349 18.14 -12.32 1.78
C GLU A 349 19.58 -12.34 1.19
N SER A 350 19.85 -13.22 0.24
CA SER A 350 21.19 -13.34 -0.38
C SER A 350 21.49 -12.27 -1.43
N ILE A 351 20.48 -11.50 -1.86
CA ILE A 351 20.67 -10.41 -2.83
C ILE A 351 21.56 -9.33 -2.19
N PRO A 352 22.75 -9.04 -2.76
CA PRO A 352 23.67 -8.09 -2.16
C PRO A 352 23.07 -6.69 -2.04
N GLN A 353 23.25 -6.04 -0.88
CA GLN A 353 22.87 -4.65 -0.69
C GLN A 353 23.71 -3.75 -1.61
N ARG A 354 23.05 -2.84 -2.34
CA ARG A 354 23.76 -1.81 -3.10
C ARG A 354 24.35 -0.78 -2.15
N GLU A 355 25.66 -0.68 -2.16
CA GLU A 355 26.40 0.28 -1.36
C GLU A 355 26.32 1.70 -1.95
N HIS A 356 26.39 2.71 -1.10
CA HIS A 356 26.68 4.07 -1.51
C HIS A 356 28.15 4.18 -1.90
N SER A 357 28.45 4.68 -3.11
CA SER A 357 29.83 4.87 -3.58
C SER A 357 29.91 6.02 -4.58
N ILE A 358 30.53 7.10 -4.14
CA ILE A 358 30.77 8.26 -5.00
C ILE A 358 31.76 7.92 -6.13
N GLU A 359 32.72 7.01 -5.90
CA GLU A 359 33.68 6.56 -6.91
C GLU A 359 32.95 5.83 -8.03
N LYS A 360 32.12 4.82 -7.72
CA LYS A 360 31.32 4.10 -8.71
C LYS A 360 30.32 5.02 -9.40
N ALA A 361 29.73 5.97 -8.67
CA ALA A 361 28.83 6.96 -9.27
C ALA A 361 29.55 7.80 -10.34
N LYS A 362 30.80 8.25 -10.08
CA LYS A 362 31.63 8.98 -11.05
C LYS A 362 32.00 8.13 -12.25
N GLU A 363 32.40 6.88 -12.03
CA GLU A 363 32.74 5.93 -13.10
C GLU A 363 31.55 5.72 -14.06
N HIS A 364 30.38 5.41 -13.53
CA HIS A 364 29.16 5.23 -14.33
C HIS A 364 28.71 6.54 -14.98
N TYR A 365 28.81 7.68 -14.28
CA TYR A 365 28.47 8.97 -14.87
C TYR A 365 29.34 9.30 -16.06
N ALA A 366 30.65 9.08 -15.96
CA ALA A 366 31.57 9.26 -17.08
C ALA A 366 31.28 8.27 -18.23
N ALA A 367 30.97 7.00 -17.91
CA ALA A 367 30.63 5.98 -18.92
C ALA A 367 29.31 6.29 -19.63
N SER A 368 28.38 6.98 -18.98
CA SER A 368 27.10 7.36 -19.58
C SER A 368 27.23 8.32 -20.75
N GLY A 369 28.33 9.08 -20.83
CA GLY A 369 28.53 10.11 -21.84
C GLY A 369 27.57 11.28 -21.74
N HIS A 370 26.95 11.48 -20.58
CA HIS A 370 25.99 12.59 -20.36
C HIS A 370 26.66 13.94 -20.56
N ASP A 371 26.00 14.85 -21.23
CA ASP A 371 26.55 16.13 -21.68
C ASP A 371 26.70 17.21 -20.58
N GLY A 372 26.34 16.88 -19.33
CA GLY A 372 26.34 17.80 -18.20
C GLY A 372 25.12 18.72 -18.12
N SER A 373 24.10 18.51 -18.95
CA SER A 373 22.83 19.23 -18.83
C SER A 373 22.10 18.90 -17.52
N PRO A 374 21.26 19.81 -16.97
CA PRO A 374 20.55 19.56 -15.74
C PRO A 374 19.61 18.33 -15.82
N ILE A 375 19.70 17.45 -14.82
CA ILE A 375 18.79 16.32 -14.61
C ILE A 375 17.72 16.77 -13.63
N ILE A 376 16.48 16.92 -14.09
CA ILE A 376 15.41 17.53 -13.29
C ILE A 376 14.64 16.46 -12.52
N LEU A 377 14.79 16.46 -11.18
CA LEU A 377 13.96 15.66 -10.26
C LEU A 377 12.76 16.50 -9.78
N ARG A 378 11.55 16.06 -10.11
CA ARG A 378 10.31 16.71 -9.66
C ARG A 378 9.86 16.12 -8.34
N VAL A 379 9.48 17.00 -7.40
CA VAL A 379 9.10 16.59 -6.05
C VAL A 379 8.04 17.53 -5.47
N ALA A 380 7.11 16.97 -4.72
CA ALA A 380 6.16 17.70 -3.88
C ALA A 380 6.19 17.15 -2.45
N ASP A 381 5.77 17.95 -1.47
CA ASP A 381 5.65 17.51 -0.08
C ASP A 381 4.64 16.35 0.07
N GLY A 382 3.63 16.29 -0.81
CA GLY A 382 2.63 15.23 -0.86
C GLY A 382 3.08 13.92 -1.49
N ALA A 383 4.30 13.85 -2.08
CA ALA A 383 4.82 12.61 -2.64
C ALA A 383 5.04 11.56 -1.54
N PHE A 384 5.71 11.95 -0.47
CA PHE A 384 5.83 11.19 0.79
C PHE A 384 6.36 12.10 1.91
N PRO A 385 6.19 11.75 3.20
CA PRO A 385 6.75 12.53 4.30
C PRO A 385 8.25 12.76 4.15
N GLY A 386 8.67 14.02 4.08
CA GLY A 386 10.07 14.41 3.91
C GLY A 386 10.62 14.30 2.47
N ALA A 387 9.76 14.19 1.45
CA ALA A 387 10.17 14.01 0.05
C ALA A 387 11.12 15.13 -0.44
N VAL A 388 10.83 16.39 -0.11
CA VAL A 388 11.66 17.53 -0.51
C VAL A 388 13.04 17.49 0.16
N ASP A 389 13.09 17.12 1.45
CA ASP A 389 14.34 16.94 2.18
C ASP A 389 15.15 15.76 1.62
N ALA A 390 14.47 14.64 1.30
CA ALA A 390 15.08 13.48 0.67
C ALA A 390 15.70 13.84 -0.70
N ALA A 391 14.97 14.60 -1.53
CA ALA A 391 15.48 15.08 -2.80
C ALA A 391 16.71 15.99 -2.60
N SER A 392 16.71 16.84 -1.57
CA SER A 392 17.85 17.72 -1.24
C SER A 392 19.09 16.92 -0.82
N LEU A 393 18.93 15.90 0.02
CA LEU A 393 20.02 14.97 0.38
C LEU A 393 20.57 14.25 -0.86
N PHE A 394 19.67 13.80 -1.74
CA PHE A 394 20.07 13.14 -2.99
C PHE A 394 20.84 14.10 -3.91
N GLN A 395 20.38 15.35 -4.06
CA GLN A 395 21.06 16.38 -4.85
C GLN A 395 22.49 16.62 -4.35
N GLU A 396 22.69 16.79 -3.04
CA GLU A 396 24.03 17.00 -2.46
C GLU A 396 24.93 15.78 -2.68
N SER A 397 24.42 14.59 -2.52
CA SER A 397 25.16 13.35 -2.77
C SER A 397 25.51 13.17 -4.26
N ALA A 398 24.57 13.46 -5.16
CA ALA A 398 24.79 13.46 -6.61
C ALA A 398 25.83 14.49 -7.05
N LYS A 399 25.81 15.68 -6.46
CA LYS A 399 26.80 16.74 -6.70
C LYS A 399 28.23 16.30 -6.34
N ALA A 400 28.40 15.52 -5.26
CA ALA A 400 29.73 14.97 -4.90
C ALA A 400 30.26 14.01 -5.97
N ALA A 401 29.38 13.38 -6.75
CA ALA A 401 29.74 12.57 -7.92
C ALA A 401 29.88 13.39 -9.23
N GLY A 402 29.62 14.71 -9.20
CA GLY A 402 29.64 15.57 -10.38
C GLY A 402 28.36 15.46 -11.26
N ILE A 403 27.30 14.87 -10.74
CA ILE A 403 26.02 14.69 -11.44
C ILE A 403 25.16 15.95 -11.24
N PRO A 404 24.72 16.64 -12.30
CA PRO A 404 23.97 17.90 -12.23
C PRO A 404 22.48 17.65 -11.92
N LEU A 405 22.17 17.09 -10.76
CA LEU A 405 20.79 16.85 -10.32
C LEU A 405 20.17 18.16 -9.81
N GLU A 406 19.07 18.59 -10.41
CA GLU A 406 18.33 19.79 -10.01
C GLU A 406 16.93 19.41 -9.53
N ILE A 407 16.48 20.10 -8.48
CA ILE A 407 15.16 19.87 -7.89
C ILE A 407 14.16 20.87 -8.46
N LYS A 408 13.06 20.36 -8.99
CA LYS A 408 11.88 21.16 -9.30
C LYS A 408 10.73 20.84 -8.34
N ARG A 409 10.43 21.81 -7.45
CA ARG A 409 9.24 21.66 -6.59
C ARG A 409 7.97 21.83 -7.42
N GLU A 410 7.04 20.91 -7.23
CA GLU A 410 5.71 20.93 -7.85
C GLU A 410 4.64 21.17 -6.76
N PRO A 411 3.46 21.67 -7.12
CA PRO A 411 2.32 21.77 -6.22
C PRO A 411 1.88 20.37 -5.75
N ASN A 412 1.29 20.28 -4.55
CA ASN A 412 0.67 19.03 -4.08
C ASN A 412 -0.60 18.71 -4.88
N ASP A 413 -1.41 19.74 -5.17
CA ASP A 413 -2.61 19.58 -6.02
C ASP A 413 -2.21 19.26 -7.46
N GLY A 414 -2.80 18.22 -8.03
CA GLY A 414 -2.47 17.73 -9.36
C GLY A 414 -1.15 16.92 -9.44
N TYR A 415 -0.45 16.66 -8.33
CA TYR A 415 0.82 15.93 -8.40
C TYR A 415 0.65 14.52 -8.98
N TRP A 416 -0.37 13.81 -8.55
CA TRP A 416 -0.63 12.42 -8.97
C TRP A 416 -1.21 12.33 -10.39
N SER A 417 -1.94 13.35 -10.84
CA SER A 417 -2.54 13.37 -12.17
C SER A 417 -1.63 13.98 -13.25
N GLU A 418 -0.73 14.91 -12.89
CA GLU A 418 0.06 15.69 -13.86
C GLU A 418 1.58 15.43 -13.77
N VAL A 419 2.07 14.88 -12.67
CA VAL A 419 3.50 14.63 -12.47
C VAL A 419 3.81 13.15 -12.46
N TRP A 420 3.22 12.37 -11.54
CA TRP A 420 3.45 10.94 -11.47
C TRP A 420 3.01 10.26 -12.77
N ASN A 421 3.83 9.33 -13.27
CA ASN A 421 3.63 8.60 -14.54
C ASN A 421 3.42 9.49 -15.79
N LYS A 422 3.63 10.80 -15.68
CA LYS A 422 3.56 11.77 -16.79
C LYS A 422 4.91 12.44 -17.03
N GLN A 423 5.63 12.78 -15.97
CA GLN A 423 6.92 13.47 -16.07
C GLN A 423 8.08 12.49 -16.00
N PRO A 424 9.19 12.77 -16.69
CA PRO A 424 10.28 11.79 -16.86
C PRO A 424 10.99 11.35 -15.58
N PHE A 425 11.05 12.19 -14.53
CA PHE A 425 11.73 11.85 -13.29
C PHE A 425 11.08 12.55 -12.10
N CYS A 426 10.56 11.78 -11.17
CA CYS A 426 9.86 12.34 -10.01
C CYS A 426 10.01 11.47 -8.75
N ALA A 427 9.72 12.08 -7.60
CA ALA A 427 9.53 11.38 -6.34
C ALA A 427 8.16 10.69 -6.32
N SER A 428 8.10 9.49 -5.74
CA SER A 428 6.86 8.73 -5.60
C SER A 428 6.90 7.79 -4.40
N TYR A 429 5.80 7.14 -4.11
CA TYR A 429 5.72 6.04 -3.17
C TYR A 429 4.92 4.89 -3.77
N TRP A 430 5.13 3.71 -3.22
CA TRP A 430 4.28 2.56 -3.48
C TRP A 430 3.78 2.00 -2.16
N GLY A 431 2.50 1.69 -2.08
CA GLY A 431 1.95 0.87 -1.02
C GLY A 431 2.40 -0.59 -1.15
N GLY A 432 2.38 -1.32 -0.06
CA GLY A 432 2.69 -2.75 -0.08
C GLY A 432 1.70 -3.55 -0.94
N ARG A 433 2.14 -4.74 -1.34
CA ARG A 433 1.27 -5.78 -1.89
C ARG A 433 1.46 -7.06 -1.07
N PRO A 434 0.44 -7.90 -0.91
CA PRO A 434 0.55 -9.11 -0.08
C PRO A 434 1.60 -10.10 -0.58
N VAL A 435 1.73 -10.24 -1.90
CA VAL A 435 2.64 -11.18 -2.56
C VAL A 435 3.49 -10.50 -3.62
N GLN A 436 4.65 -11.09 -3.94
CA GLN A 436 5.57 -10.54 -4.95
C GLN A 436 4.95 -10.47 -6.33
N ASP A 437 4.16 -11.48 -6.71
CA ASP A 437 3.44 -11.48 -7.98
C ASP A 437 2.61 -10.21 -8.16
N GLN A 438 1.82 -9.83 -7.16
CA GLN A 438 0.96 -8.65 -7.27
C GLN A 438 1.77 -7.36 -7.43
N MET A 439 2.89 -7.23 -6.71
CA MET A 439 3.77 -6.07 -6.86
C MET A 439 4.36 -6.00 -8.28
N TYR A 440 4.85 -7.12 -8.77
CA TYR A 440 5.44 -7.20 -10.11
C TYR A 440 4.40 -7.01 -11.22
N SER A 441 3.21 -7.60 -11.06
CA SER A 441 2.11 -7.46 -12.03
C SER A 441 1.59 -6.03 -12.13
N THR A 442 1.55 -5.32 -11.00
CA THR A 442 1.00 -3.97 -10.94
C THR A 442 1.97 -2.91 -11.47
N ALA A 443 3.28 -3.05 -11.16
CA ALA A 443 4.23 -1.96 -11.38
C ALA A 443 5.35 -2.28 -12.40
N TYR A 444 5.61 -3.55 -12.73
CA TYR A 444 6.79 -3.93 -13.54
C TYR A 444 6.48 -4.79 -14.75
N LEU A 445 5.29 -5.39 -14.84
CA LEU A 445 4.88 -6.10 -16.05
C LEU A 445 4.91 -5.11 -17.24
N SER A 446 5.44 -5.53 -18.39
CA SER A 446 5.58 -4.65 -19.57
C SER A 446 4.27 -4.04 -20.06
N THR A 447 3.15 -4.69 -19.74
CA THR A 447 1.79 -4.29 -20.09
C THR A 447 1.03 -3.60 -18.96
N ALA A 448 1.65 -3.40 -17.77
CA ALA A 448 0.98 -2.76 -16.66
C ALA A 448 0.88 -1.24 -16.89
N ASP A 449 -0.32 -0.68 -16.73
CA ASP A 449 -0.55 0.77 -16.88
C ASP A 449 0.14 1.59 -15.80
N TRP A 450 0.40 0.97 -14.65
CA TRP A 450 1.15 1.57 -13.54
C TRP A 450 2.64 1.23 -13.56
N ASN A 451 3.16 0.75 -14.69
CA ASN A 451 4.61 0.66 -14.87
C ASN A 451 5.18 2.09 -15.04
N ASP A 452 5.29 2.77 -13.92
CA ASP A 452 5.70 4.18 -13.84
C ASP A 452 7.19 4.42 -14.17
N THR A 453 7.97 3.33 -14.29
CA THR A 453 9.34 3.37 -14.81
C THR A 453 9.40 3.15 -16.33
N ARG A 454 8.32 2.69 -16.95
CA ARG A 454 8.23 2.28 -18.36
C ARG A 454 9.27 1.23 -18.77
N TRP A 455 9.84 0.54 -17.77
CA TRP A 455 10.78 -0.54 -17.99
C TRP A 455 10.05 -1.77 -18.53
N LYS A 456 10.46 -2.24 -19.70
CA LYS A 456 9.83 -3.37 -20.39
C LYS A 456 10.86 -4.43 -20.71
N ARG A 457 10.64 -5.62 -20.20
CA ARG A 457 11.51 -6.79 -20.41
C ARG A 457 10.64 -8.02 -20.63
N PRO A 458 10.55 -8.54 -21.87
CA PRO A 458 9.82 -9.79 -22.15
C PRO A 458 10.29 -10.97 -21.30
N GLU A 459 11.60 -11.07 -21.03
CA GLU A 459 12.15 -12.08 -20.14
C GLU A 459 11.60 -11.99 -18.72
N PHE A 460 11.43 -10.78 -18.17
CA PHE A 460 10.81 -10.57 -16.87
C PHE A 460 9.33 -11.01 -16.87
N ASP A 461 8.61 -10.67 -17.92
CA ASP A 461 7.21 -11.07 -18.09
C ASP A 461 7.05 -12.59 -18.15
N GLU A 462 7.93 -13.28 -18.90
CA GLU A 462 7.97 -14.74 -18.99
C GLU A 462 8.31 -15.39 -17.63
N MET A 463 9.26 -14.82 -16.90
CA MET A 463 9.63 -15.29 -15.55
C MET A 463 8.47 -15.14 -14.57
N LEU A 464 7.70 -14.03 -14.62
CA LEU A 464 6.53 -13.83 -13.79
C LEU A 464 5.47 -14.90 -14.05
N LEU A 465 5.15 -15.17 -15.32
CA LEU A 465 4.19 -16.22 -15.70
C LEU A 465 4.68 -17.61 -15.26
N SER A 466 5.98 -17.88 -15.39
CA SER A 466 6.57 -19.15 -14.92
C SER A 466 6.49 -19.30 -13.40
N ALA A 467 6.77 -18.22 -12.63
CA ALA A 467 6.69 -18.24 -11.18
C ALA A 467 5.25 -18.50 -10.68
N ARG A 468 4.25 -17.95 -11.37
CA ARG A 468 2.82 -18.20 -11.04
C ARG A 468 2.42 -19.67 -11.16
N ALA A 469 2.96 -20.35 -12.15
CA ALA A 469 2.65 -21.76 -12.42
C ALA A 469 3.48 -22.74 -11.59
N GLU A 470 4.55 -22.28 -10.96
CA GLU A 470 5.46 -23.13 -10.18
C GLU A 470 4.93 -23.34 -8.76
N LEU A 471 4.70 -24.59 -8.38
CA LEU A 471 4.20 -24.97 -7.04
C LEU A 471 5.33 -25.22 -6.03
N ASP A 472 6.57 -25.42 -6.51
CA ASP A 472 7.74 -25.56 -5.65
C ASP A 472 8.21 -24.18 -5.16
N GLU A 473 8.05 -23.93 -3.87
CA GLU A 473 8.40 -22.65 -3.27
C GLU A 473 9.88 -22.26 -3.44
N ALA A 474 10.78 -23.24 -3.42
CA ALA A 474 12.22 -22.96 -3.60
C ALA A 474 12.52 -22.46 -5.01
N LYS A 475 11.91 -23.05 -6.03
CA LYS A 475 12.03 -22.61 -7.41
C LYS A 475 11.33 -21.26 -7.66
N ARG A 476 10.15 -21.04 -7.05
CA ARG A 476 9.48 -19.73 -7.08
C ARG A 476 10.38 -18.65 -6.47
N LYS A 477 10.96 -18.93 -5.30
CA LYS A 477 11.89 -18.02 -4.63
C LYS A 477 13.09 -17.69 -5.52
N GLU A 478 13.69 -18.69 -6.16
CA GLU A 478 14.81 -18.49 -7.09
C GLU A 478 14.40 -17.59 -8.28
N THR A 479 13.22 -17.83 -8.86
CA THR A 479 12.71 -17.01 -9.97
C THR A 479 12.44 -15.58 -9.53
N TYR A 480 11.75 -15.37 -8.40
CA TYR A 480 11.50 -14.03 -7.86
C TYR A 480 12.79 -13.30 -7.46
N SER A 481 13.81 -14.02 -6.97
CA SER A 481 15.12 -13.45 -6.69
C SER A 481 15.78 -12.88 -7.95
N LYS A 482 15.77 -13.64 -9.04
CA LYS A 482 16.28 -13.17 -10.35
C LYS A 482 15.53 -11.94 -10.84
N MET A 483 14.19 -11.95 -10.73
CA MET A 483 13.35 -10.83 -11.12
C MET A 483 13.67 -9.56 -10.30
N GLY A 484 13.82 -9.70 -8.98
CA GLY A 484 14.23 -8.60 -8.11
C GLY A 484 15.60 -8.03 -8.49
N GLN A 485 16.57 -8.89 -8.81
CA GLN A 485 17.90 -8.48 -9.26
C GLN A 485 17.84 -7.75 -10.62
N MET A 486 17.00 -8.20 -11.56
CA MET A 486 16.82 -7.50 -12.84
C MET A 486 16.31 -6.07 -12.63
N ILE A 487 15.28 -5.87 -11.78
CA ILE A 487 14.79 -4.51 -11.45
C ILE A 487 15.90 -3.68 -10.80
N ARG A 488 16.62 -4.27 -9.84
CA ARG A 488 17.70 -3.63 -9.10
C ARG A 488 18.81 -3.13 -10.02
N ASP A 489 19.22 -3.92 -11.01
CA ASP A 489 20.41 -3.67 -11.81
C ASP A 489 20.11 -3.00 -13.16
N GLU A 490 18.96 -3.26 -13.76
CA GLU A 490 18.59 -2.73 -15.07
C GLU A 490 17.41 -1.74 -15.02
N GLY A 491 16.48 -1.91 -14.06
CA GLY A 491 15.32 -1.04 -13.93
C GLY A 491 15.65 0.38 -13.50
N TRP A 492 14.69 1.29 -13.63
CA TRP A 492 14.84 2.66 -13.15
C TRP A 492 14.06 2.88 -11.85
N LEU A 493 14.31 2.07 -10.89
CA LEU A 493 13.83 2.26 -9.53
C LEU A 493 15.02 2.66 -8.65
N ILE A 494 15.06 3.90 -8.20
CA ILE A 494 15.92 4.30 -7.07
C ILE A 494 15.05 4.16 -5.83
N LEU A 495 15.25 3.09 -5.07
CA LEU A 495 14.53 2.81 -3.84
C LEU A 495 15.48 2.92 -2.65
N PRO A 496 15.57 4.09 -2.02
CA PRO A 496 16.47 4.28 -0.89
C PRO A 496 15.95 3.69 0.42
N MET A 497 14.63 3.60 0.61
CA MET A 497 14.05 3.25 1.90
C MET A 497 12.66 2.62 1.79
N PHE A 498 12.42 1.64 2.65
CA PHE A 498 11.08 1.16 3.00
C PHE A 498 10.62 1.91 4.25
N ASN A 499 9.43 2.47 4.22
CA ASN A 499 8.86 3.20 5.34
C ASN A 499 8.01 2.31 6.23
N ASP A 500 7.98 2.62 7.52
CA ASP A 500 6.88 2.20 8.37
C ASP A 500 5.63 3.04 8.04
N PHE A 501 4.46 2.47 8.25
CA PHE A 501 3.21 3.23 8.28
C PHE A 501 3.09 3.87 9.66
N VAL A 502 3.21 5.20 9.70
CA VAL A 502 3.22 5.96 10.96
C VAL A 502 1.96 6.81 11.02
N ASP A 503 1.01 6.37 11.84
CA ASP A 503 -0.29 6.99 12.01
C ASP A 503 -0.42 7.60 13.41
N GLY A 504 -1.14 8.71 13.53
CA GLY A 504 -1.49 9.33 14.80
C GLY A 504 -2.94 9.05 15.16
N VAL A 505 -3.22 8.58 16.37
CA VAL A 505 -4.55 8.14 16.78
C VAL A 505 -4.89 8.71 18.15
N ALA A 506 -6.07 9.31 18.31
CA ALA A 506 -6.58 9.76 19.60
C ALA A 506 -6.95 8.56 20.50
N ASN A 507 -6.68 8.67 21.80
CA ASN A 507 -6.88 7.56 22.76
C ASN A 507 -8.35 7.19 22.98
N ASN A 508 -9.29 8.03 22.54
CA ASN A 508 -10.72 7.73 22.52
C ASN A 508 -11.15 6.91 21.30
N VAL A 509 -10.24 6.56 20.40
CA VAL A 509 -10.52 5.62 19.31
C VAL A 509 -10.29 4.19 19.80
N GLY A 510 -11.30 3.32 19.62
CA GLY A 510 -11.22 1.88 19.84
C GLY A 510 -11.15 1.11 18.53
N GLY A 511 -10.78 -0.19 18.57
CA GLY A 511 -10.80 -1.07 17.41
C GLY A 511 -9.61 -0.96 16.45
N TRP A 512 -8.57 -0.21 16.78
CA TRP A 512 -7.37 -0.14 15.95
C TRP A 512 -6.66 -1.49 15.84
N VAL A 513 -6.38 -1.89 14.63
CA VAL A 513 -5.60 -3.11 14.33
C VAL A 513 -4.36 -2.71 13.52
N GLU A 514 -3.18 -3.16 13.95
CA GLU A 514 -1.95 -2.99 13.17
C GLU A 514 -2.03 -3.82 11.88
N ASP A 515 -1.89 -3.18 10.73
CA ASP A 515 -1.94 -3.84 9.42
C ASP A 515 -0.70 -3.41 8.60
N PRO A 516 0.16 -4.37 8.21
CA PRO A 516 1.41 -4.07 7.51
C PRO A 516 1.21 -3.78 6.00
N ASN A 517 -0.04 -3.80 5.51
CA ASN A 517 -0.31 -3.66 4.09
C ASN A 517 -0.45 -2.19 3.65
N ALA A 518 -0.99 -1.31 4.51
CA ALA A 518 -1.05 0.14 4.26
C ALA A 518 -1.33 0.94 5.54
N GLU A 519 -1.20 2.26 5.44
CA GLU A 519 -1.51 3.25 6.48
C GLU A 519 -3.00 3.19 6.92
N LEU A 520 -3.31 3.77 8.10
CA LEU A 520 -4.66 3.76 8.67
C LEU A 520 -5.27 2.35 8.73
N SER A 521 -4.47 1.37 9.20
CA SER A 521 -4.92 -0.03 9.29
C SER A 521 -5.37 -0.58 7.93
N ASN A 522 -4.53 -0.41 6.90
CA ASN A 522 -4.82 -0.76 5.51
C ASN A 522 -6.04 0.00 4.95
N ASN A 523 -6.14 1.30 5.29
CA ASN A 523 -7.28 2.15 4.97
C ASN A 523 -8.63 1.63 5.50
N LYS A 524 -8.59 0.71 6.48
CA LYS A 524 -9.79 0.11 7.08
C LYS A 524 -10.13 0.72 8.45
N ALA A 525 -9.32 1.65 8.97
CA ALA A 525 -9.58 2.27 10.28
C ALA A 525 -10.95 2.95 10.32
N GLY A 526 -11.36 3.65 9.24
CA GLY A 526 -12.67 4.29 9.17
C GLY A 526 -13.85 3.31 9.28
N ILE A 527 -13.68 2.07 8.87
CA ILE A 527 -14.77 1.08 8.88
C ILE A 527 -14.72 0.12 10.05
N LYS A 528 -13.56 -0.04 10.70
CA LYS A 528 -13.34 -0.98 11.82
C LYS A 528 -13.27 -0.31 13.19
N CYS A 529 -12.85 0.97 13.26
CA CYS A 529 -12.73 1.70 14.51
C CYS A 529 -14.06 2.32 14.96
N TRP A 530 -14.11 2.68 16.24
CA TRP A 530 -15.23 3.40 16.88
C TRP A 530 -14.71 4.48 17.82
N VAL A 531 -15.59 5.39 18.25
CA VAL A 531 -15.28 6.45 19.23
C VAL A 531 -15.84 6.04 20.58
N LYS A 532 -15.00 6.06 21.63
CA LYS A 532 -15.35 5.59 22.98
C LYS A 532 -16.30 6.52 23.73
N ASP A 533 -16.33 7.78 23.32
CA ASP A 533 -17.15 8.83 23.96
C ASP A 533 -18.43 9.14 23.12
N ALA A 534 -18.91 8.18 22.33
CA ALA A 534 -20.06 8.33 21.43
C ALA A 534 -21.43 8.30 22.15
#